data_69039bdfbc63b30a6d9b03556b9bda20
#
_entry.id   69039bdfbc63b30a6d9b03556b9bda20
#
_cell.length_a   1.000
_cell.length_b   1.000
_cell.length_c   1.000
_cell.angle_alpha   90.00
_cell.angle_beta   90.00
_cell.angle_gamma   90.00
#
_symmetry.space_group_name_H-M   'P 1'
#
loop_
_entity.id
_entity.type
_entity.pdbx_description
1 polymer ?
#
loop_
_entity_poly.entity_id
_entity_poly.type
_entity_poly.pdbx_seq_one_letter_code
_entity_poly.pdbx_strand_id
1 'polypeptide(L)'
;MKTLALFTSALLAGLAPVFAQSTSTSTSYSLLHAPAGDLGGGGRVTNAGTTVTVDISVGDPASGVVSNVSAGGVVAKGNLVGQFTDVKGLTLTSASPEVNEGATLQFDALQVLDDATLTAVPATSVAWTVSGPLTGISAGGLATAAAVYQNSVATVQGVLGSVFGTRPVTVLNVNADNFGAYGSDGLDDDWQALYFGQPPNANAAPTADPDGDGRNNRFEFLSGFVPTDPASAFQFTITGFTSPSVAELRLNKVIPGRTYTVMANTDLVTPPMTVGAPFTVGSEEANRLFQDGAATGARKFYYLEISKP
;
A
#
# COMPACT_ATOMS: atom_id res chain seq x y z
N MET A 1 -22.13 -18.32 -47.04
CA MET A 1 -20.93 -17.52 -47.39
C MET A 1 -21.38 -16.38 -48.31
N LYS A 2 -21.37 -15.14 -47.83
CA LYS A 2 -21.71 -13.96 -48.66
C LYS A 2 -20.42 -13.24 -48.97
N THR A 3 -20.04 -13.20 -50.24
CA THR A 3 -18.79 -12.60 -50.74
C THR A 3 -19.01 -11.11 -50.89
N LEU A 4 -18.26 -10.30 -50.18
CA LEU A 4 -18.20 -8.85 -50.36
C LEU A 4 -17.21 -8.56 -51.46
N ALA A 5 -17.69 -8.03 -52.58
CA ALA A 5 -16.80 -7.63 -53.69
C ALA A 5 -16.37 -6.17 -53.46
N LEU A 6 -15.06 -5.98 -53.26
CA LEU A 6 -14.44 -4.66 -53.19
C LEU A 6 -14.06 -4.22 -54.63
N PHE A 7 -14.60 -3.11 -55.10
CA PHE A 7 -14.20 -2.55 -56.40
C PHE A 7 -13.19 -1.41 -56.14
N THR A 8 -11.99 -1.60 -56.68
CA THR A 8 -10.99 -0.54 -56.80
C THR A 8 -11.20 0.21 -58.09
N SER A 9 -11.51 1.50 -58.04
CA SER A 9 -11.52 2.35 -59.23
C SER A 9 -10.12 2.95 -59.48
N ALA A 10 -9.60 2.74 -60.72
CA ALA A 10 -8.34 3.32 -61.16
C ALA A 10 -8.49 4.80 -61.45
N LEU A 11 -7.53 5.59 -60.96
CA LEU A 11 -7.46 7.04 -61.14
C LEU A 11 -6.94 7.36 -62.57
N LEU A 12 -7.76 8.01 -63.41
CA LEU A 12 -7.32 8.59 -64.68
C LEU A 12 -7.24 10.11 -64.48
N ALA A 13 -6.04 10.68 -64.63
CA ALA A 13 -5.79 12.11 -64.50
C ALA A 13 -6.39 12.90 -65.68
N GLY A 14 -7.24 13.89 -65.43
CA GLY A 14 -7.55 14.95 -66.37
C GLY A 14 -9.01 15.25 -66.72
N LEU A 15 -9.99 14.67 -66.03
CA LEU A 15 -11.41 15.02 -66.24
C LEU A 15 -12.06 15.40 -64.93
N ALA A 16 -12.92 16.43 -64.94
CA ALA A 16 -13.70 16.84 -63.77
C ALA A 16 -14.37 15.62 -63.11
N PRO A 17 -14.42 15.53 -61.80
CA PRO A 17 -14.92 14.33 -61.14
C PRO A 17 -16.43 14.18 -61.42
N VAL A 18 -16.75 13.18 -62.20
CA VAL A 18 -18.12 12.65 -62.22
C VAL A 18 -18.23 11.76 -60.99
N PHE A 19 -18.93 12.22 -60.01
CA PHE A 19 -19.21 11.42 -58.83
C PHE A 19 -20.10 10.20 -59.23
N ALA A 20 -19.51 9.07 -59.44
CA ALA A 20 -20.26 7.84 -59.63
C ALA A 20 -20.66 7.27 -58.29
N GLN A 21 -21.92 7.40 -57.91
CA GLN A 21 -22.46 6.62 -56.82
C GLN A 21 -22.64 5.17 -57.26
N SER A 22 -21.97 4.25 -56.64
CA SER A 22 -22.30 2.83 -56.83
C SER A 22 -23.22 2.35 -55.72
N THR A 23 -24.37 1.82 -56.06
CA THR A 23 -25.27 1.15 -55.16
C THR A 23 -25.19 -0.34 -55.37
N SER A 24 -24.89 -1.07 -54.30
CA SER A 24 -25.06 -2.52 -54.29
C SER A 24 -26.24 -2.86 -53.40
N THR A 25 -27.26 -3.48 -53.98
CA THR A 25 -28.48 -3.86 -53.25
C THR A 25 -28.61 -5.37 -53.27
N SER A 26 -28.89 -5.95 -52.11
CA SER A 26 -29.40 -7.32 -51.98
C SER A 26 -30.81 -7.27 -51.33
N THR A 27 -31.51 -8.37 -51.30
CA THR A 27 -32.81 -8.48 -50.62
C THR A 27 -32.73 -8.11 -49.12
N SER A 28 -31.53 -8.03 -48.56
CA SER A 28 -31.34 -7.77 -47.13
C SER A 28 -30.51 -6.51 -46.82
N TYR A 29 -29.75 -5.97 -47.80
CA TYR A 29 -28.86 -4.80 -47.57
C TYR A 29 -28.78 -3.93 -48.82
N SER A 30 -28.73 -2.63 -48.62
CA SER A 30 -28.30 -1.67 -49.62
C SER A 30 -27.07 -0.90 -49.13
N LEU A 31 -26.04 -0.86 -49.95
CA LEU A 31 -24.84 -0.08 -49.68
C LEU A 31 -24.79 1.11 -50.63
N LEU A 32 -24.83 2.29 -50.11
CA LEU A 32 -24.64 3.52 -50.85
C LEU A 32 -23.24 4.01 -50.60
N HIS A 33 -22.43 4.07 -51.66
CA HIS A 33 -21.06 4.52 -51.61
C HIS A 33 -20.95 5.86 -52.31
N ALA A 34 -20.47 6.88 -51.61
CA ALA A 34 -20.13 8.19 -52.18
C ALA A 34 -18.64 8.41 -52.02
N PRO A 35 -17.82 8.38 -53.10
CA PRO A 35 -16.43 8.76 -53.02
C PRO A 35 -16.30 10.26 -52.81
N ALA A 36 -15.73 10.69 -51.73
CA ALA A 36 -15.27 12.06 -51.55
C ALA A 36 -13.81 12.19 -52.04
N GLY A 37 -13.44 13.33 -52.57
CA GLY A 37 -12.20 13.55 -53.33
C GLY A 37 -10.89 13.43 -52.54
N ASP A 38 -10.89 13.13 -51.29
CA ASP A 38 -9.72 12.77 -50.51
C ASP A 38 -9.91 11.31 -50.03
N LEU A 39 -8.84 10.58 -49.83
CA LEU A 39 -8.76 9.15 -49.50
C LEU A 39 -9.68 8.67 -48.34
N GLY A 40 -10.88 9.21 -48.24
CA GLY A 40 -11.94 8.90 -47.30
C GLY A 40 -13.23 8.57 -48.04
N GLY A 41 -13.95 7.56 -47.58
CA GLY A 41 -15.25 7.18 -48.11
C GLY A 41 -16.22 6.91 -46.94
N GLY A 42 -17.46 7.42 -47.08
CA GLY A 42 -18.56 7.09 -46.18
C GLY A 42 -19.51 6.09 -46.81
N GLY A 43 -19.96 5.15 -46.06
CA GLY A 43 -20.91 4.14 -46.50
C GLY A 43 -22.11 4.08 -45.55
N ARG A 44 -23.31 3.96 -46.14
CA ARG A 44 -24.53 3.75 -45.40
C ARG A 44 -25.09 2.36 -45.71
N VAL A 45 -25.26 1.56 -44.69
CA VAL A 45 -25.88 0.25 -44.82
C VAL A 45 -27.26 0.30 -44.15
N THR A 46 -28.30 -0.06 -44.89
CA THR A 46 -29.67 -0.09 -44.36
C THR A 46 -30.21 -1.51 -44.48
N ASN A 47 -30.70 -2.06 -43.39
CA ASN A 47 -31.40 -3.34 -43.35
C ASN A 47 -32.73 -3.18 -42.62
N ALA A 48 -33.86 -3.51 -43.26
CA ALA A 48 -35.19 -3.66 -42.68
C ALA A 48 -35.48 -2.79 -41.43
N GLY A 49 -35.28 -1.48 -41.55
CA GLY A 49 -35.52 -0.53 -40.42
C GLY A 49 -34.31 -0.19 -39.56
N THR A 50 -33.17 -0.78 -39.78
CA THR A 50 -31.91 -0.44 -39.12
C THR A 50 -30.93 0.19 -40.11
N THR A 51 -30.49 1.41 -39.86
CA THR A 51 -29.50 2.11 -40.68
C THR A 51 -28.17 2.17 -39.91
N VAL A 52 -27.13 1.59 -40.49
CA VAL A 52 -25.75 1.74 -40.03
C VAL A 52 -25.05 2.68 -40.99
N THR A 53 -24.53 3.78 -40.50
CA THR A 53 -23.67 4.67 -41.27
C THR A 53 -22.22 4.37 -40.89
N VAL A 54 -21.40 4.06 -41.88
CA VAL A 54 -19.98 3.81 -41.70
C VAL A 54 -19.25 4.88 -42.50
N ASP A 55 -18.50 5.72 -41.82
CA ASP A 55 -17.58 6.67 -42.41
C ASP A 55 -16.16 6.16 -42.20
N ILE A 56 -15.42 5.94 -43.29
CA ILE A 56 -14.04 5.46 -43.24
C ILE A 56 -13.18 6.55 -43.83
N SER A 57 -12.23 7.06 -43.07
CA SER A 57 -11.19 7.94 -43.51
C SER A 57 -9.87 7.21 -43.45
N VAL A 58 -9.16 7.15 -44.60
CA VAL A 58 -7.82 6.54 -44.68
C VAL A 58 -6.83 7.70 -44.81
N GLY A 59 -5.98 7.85 -43.79
CA GLY A 59 -4.86 8.81 -43.84
C GLY A 59 -5.03 10.10 -43.02
N ASP A 60 -6.16 10.33 -42.38
CA ASP A 60 -6.33 11.46 -41.46
C ASP A 60 -6.41 10.98 -40.01
N PRO A 61 -5.35 11.18 -39.19
CA PRO A 61 -5.37 10.81 -37.79
C PRO A 61 -6.29 11.67 -36.93
N ALA A 62 -6.83 12.75 -37.46
CA ALA A 62 -7.68 13.69 -36.72
C ALA A 62 -9.20 13.53 -37.02
N SER A 63 -9.59 12.77 -38.02
CA SER A 63 -10.99 12.56 -38.33
C SER A 63 -11.63 11.54 -37.39
N GLY A 64 -12.12 12.01 -36.26
CA GLY A 64 -13.03 11.25 -35.45
C GLY A 64 -14.43 11.22 -36.06
N VAL A 65 -14.94 10.04 -36.36
CA VAL A 65 -16.33 9.92 -36.78
C VAL A 65 -17.17 9.38 -35.65
N VAL A 66 -18.25 10.06 -35.40
CA VAL A 66 -19.31 9.58 -34.54
C VAL A 66 -20.39 9.01 -35.43
N SER A 67 -20.62 7.72 -35.36
CA SER A 67 -21.81 7.15 -35.94
C SER A 67 -22.95 7.24 -34.93
N ASN A 68 -24.07 7.79 -35.34
CA ASN A 68 -25.29 7.77 -34.57
C ASN A 68 -26.07 6.51 -34.93
N VAL A 69 -26.43 5.75 -33.93
CA VAL A 69 -27.18 4.53 -34.11
C VAL A 69 -28.58 4.71 -33.50
N SER A 70 -29.59 4.58 -34.29
CA SER A 70 -30.91 4.41 -33.78
C SER A 70 -31.22 2.95 -33.46
N ALA A 71 -31.79 2.72 -32.30
CA ALA A 71 -32.47 1.51 -31.83
C ALA A 71 -31.86 0.16 -32.30
N GLY A 72 -30.68 -0.18 -31.82
CA GLY A 72 -30.09 -1.46 -32.14
C GLY A 72 -28.61 -1.62 -31.75
N GLY A 73 -27.98 -0.56 -31.35
CA GLY A 73 -26.74 -0.64 -30.54
C GLY A 73 -25.44 -0.91 -31.28
N VAL A 74 -25.28 -0.58 -32.56
CA VAL A 74 -23.96 -0.67 -33.22
C VAL A 74 -23.32 0.69 -33.33
N VAL A 75 -22.20 0.91 -32.67
CA VAL A 75 -21.38 2.12 -32.75
C VAL A 75 -20.13 1.82 -33.58
N ALA A 76 -19.96 2.52 -34.71
CA ALA A 76 -18.72 2.50 -35.45
C ALA A 76 -17.87 3.72 -35.08
N LYS A 77 -16.63 3.51 -34.71
CA LYS A 77 -15.67 4.57 -34.32
C LYS A 77 -14.77 4.95 -35.51
N GLY A 78 -14.54 6.22 -35.65
CA GLY A 78 -14.11 6.82 -36.90
C GLY A 78 -12.65 7.19 -37.07
N ASN A 79 -11.67 6.41 -36.75
CA ASN A 79 -10.39 6.36 -37.45
C ASN A 79 -9.77 4.97 -37.32
N LEU A 80 -8.82 4.66 -38.16
CA LEU A 80 -8.27 3.31 -38.23
C LEU A 80 -7.66 2.89 -36.87
N VAL A 81 -7.10 3.82 -36.11
CA VAL A 81 -6.53 3.56 -34.80
C VAL A 81 -7.60 3.53 -33.69
N GLY A 82 -8.61 4.41 -33.76
CA GLY A 82 -9.70 4.43 -32.79
C GLY A 82 -10.79 3.37 -33.00
N GLN A 83 -10.79 2.68 -34.15
CA GLN A 83 -11.77 1.67 -34.48
C GLN A 83 -11.42 0.25 -33.97
N PHE A 84 -10.15 0.02 -33.66
CA PHE A 84 -9.64 -1.32 -33.40
C PHE A 84 -9.17 -1.51 -31.97
N THR A 85 -9.26 -0.51 -31.12
CA THR A 85 -8.81 -0.64 -29.74
C THR A 85 -9.92 -0.41 -28.75
N ASP A 86 -10.39 -1.51 -28.17
CA ASP A 86 -11.31 -1.48 -27.02
C ASP A 86 -10.51 -1.38 -25.73
N VAL A 87 -11.04 -0.62 -24.76
CA VAL A 87 -10.46 -0.60 -23.41
C VAL A 87 -10.81 -1.91 -22.71
N LYS A 88 -9.82 -2.72 -22.44
CA LYS A 88 -9.95 -4.02 -21.76
C LYS A 88 -9.66 -3.98 -20.28
N GLY A 89 -8.91 -2.96 -19.82
CA GLY A 89 -8.52 -2.87 -18.42
C GLY A 89 -8.03 -1.48 -18.03
N LEU A 90 -7.78 -1.33 -16.76
CA LEU A 90 -7.16 -0.16 -16.17
C LEU A 90 -5.99 -0.60 -15.29
N THR A 91 -4.82 0.00 -15.50
CA THR A 91 -3.63 -0.21 -14.66
C THR A 91 -3.34 1.07 -13.90
N LEU A 92 -3.14 0.94 -12.58
CA LEU A 92 -2.76 2.08 -11.75
C LEU A 92 -1.26 2.07 -11.50
N THR A 93 -0.66 3.25 -11.55
CA THR A 93 0.77 3.47 -11.29
C THR A 93 0.97 4.50 -10.19
N SER A 94 2.11 4.45 -9.53
CA SER A 94 2.58 5.45 -8.56
C SER A 94 4.10 5.47 -8.57
N ALA A 95 4.70 6.57 -8.13
CA ALA A 95 6.16 6.72 -8.06
C ALA A 95 6.82 5.75 -7.06
N SER A 96 6.07 5.29 -6.05
CA SER A 96 6.54 4.36 -5.02
C SER A 96 5.46 3.34 -4.70
N PRO A 97 5.81 2.10 -4.29
CA PRO A 97 4.89 1.16 -3.68
C PRO A 97 4.62 1.47 -2.20
N GLU A 98 5.28 2.46 -1.62
CA GLU A 98 5.24 2.81 -0.21
C GLU A 98 5.01 4.32 -0.03
N VAL A 99 4.38 4.68 1.09
CA VAL A 99 4.15 6.06 1.50
C VAL A 99 4.27 6.13 3.03
N ASN A 100 4.91 7.18 3.55
CA ASN A 100 4.96 7.42 5.00
C ASN A 100 3.58 7.84 5.51
N GLU A 101 3.25 7.46 6.71
CA GLU A 101 2.04 7.96 7.39
C GLU A 101 2.01 9.50 7.38
N GLY A 102 0.81 10.06 7.23
CA GLY A 102 0.59 11.50 7.12
C GLY A 102 1.05 12.13 5.80
N ALA A 103 1.80 11.42 4.97
CA ALA A 103 2.25 11.91 3.67
C ALA A 103 1.23 11.63 2.55
N THR A 104 1.49 12.15 1.37
CA THR A 104 0.67 11.95 0.17
C THR A 104 1.42 11.18 -0.90
N LEU A 105 0.67 10.43 -1.72
CA LEU A 105 1.18 9.70 -2.87
C LEU A 105 0.27 9.92 -4.07
N GLN A 106 0.86 10.30 -5.22
CA GLN A 106 0.13 10.46 -6.47
C GLN A 106 -0.04 9.11 -7.16
N PHE A 107 -1.26 8.85 -7.61
CA PHE A 107 -1.61 7.72 -8.47
C PHE A 107 -2.04 8.22 -9.83
N ASP A 108 -1.56 7.53 -10.86
CA ASP A 108 -1.92 7.74 -12.25
C ASP A 108 -2.59 6.49 -12.80
N ALA A 109 -3.35 6.65 -13.88
CA ALA A 109 -4.06 5.56 -14.52
C ALA A 109 -3.68 5.43 -16.00
N LEU A 110 -3.48 4.19 -16.42
CA LEU A 110 -3.27 3.80 -17.80
C LEU A 110 -4.40 2.85 -18.21
N GLN A 111 -5.12 3.17 -19.28
CA GLN A 111 -6.02 2.21 -19.88
C GLN A 111 -5.22 1.19 -20.69
N VAL A 112 -5.63 -0.05 -20.57
CA VAL A 112 -5.09 -1.19 -21.31
C VAL A 112 -6.03 -1.45 -22.48
N LEU A 113 -5.52 -1.32 -23.69
CA LEU A 113 -6.27 -1.58 -24.90
C LEU A 113 -6.22 -3.07 -25.27
N ASP A 114 -7.07 -3.51 -26.21
CA ASP A 114 -7.16 -4.90 -26.63
C ASP A 114 -5.90 -5.40 -27.38
N ASP A 115 -5.09 -4.49 -27.92
CA ASP A 115 -3.77 -4.77 -28.50
C ASP A 115 -2.63 -4.70 -27.45
N ALA A 116 -2.98 -4.64 -26.16
CA ALA A 116 -2.08 -4.48 -25.03
C ALA A 116 -1.35 -3.12 -24.97
N THR A 117 -1.70 -2.15 -25.80
CA THR A 117 -1.18 -0.78 -25.71
C THR A 117 -1.67 -0.11 -24.42
N LEU A 118 -0.77 0.62 -23.76
CA LEU A 118 -1.07 1.41 -22.58
C LEU A 118 -1.17 2.90 -22.95
N THR A 119 -2.28 3.54 -22.63
CA THR A 119 -2.45 4.97 -22.87
C THR A 119 -2.88 5.69 -21.59
N ALA A 120 -2.29 6.87 -21.35
CA ALA A 120 -2.57 7.64 -20.15
C ALA A 120 -4.03 8.13 -20.14
N VAL A 121 -4.64 8.07 -18.96
CA VAL A 121 -6.00 8.56 -18.71
C VAL A 121 -5.88 9.77 -17.78
N PRO A 122 -6.57 10.90 -18.07
CA PRO A 122 -6.67 11.98 -17.11
C PRO A 122 -7.21 11.48 -15.77
N ALA A 123 -6.48 11.74 -14.70
CA ALA A 123 -6.88 11.23 -13.37
C ALA A 123 -8.30 11.64 -12.97
N THR A 124 -8.75 12.83 -13.43
CA THR A 124 -10.11 13.36 -13.20
C THR A 124 -11.22 12.57 -13.92
N SER A 125 -10.86 11.72 -14.88
CA SER A 125 -11.82 10.83 -15.57
C SER A 125 -11.98 9.48 -14.87
N VAL A 126 -11.20 9.22 -13.82
CA VAL A 126 -11.21 7.98 -13.05
C VAL A 126 -11.99 8.20 -11.76
N ALA A 127 -12.90 7.29 -11.45
CA ALA A 127 -13.54 7.25 -10.14
C ALA A 127 -12.62 6.50 -9.16
N TRP A 128 -12.02 7.26 -8.25
CA TRP A 128 -11.05 6.77 -7.29
C TRP A 128 -11.70 6.35 -5.98
N THR A 129 -11.25 5.24 -5.42
CA THR A 129 -11.60 4.81 -4.07
C THR A 129 -10.38 4.23 -3.37
N VAL A 130 -10.40 4.26 -2.03
CA VAL A 130 -9.34 3.73 -1.19
C VAL A 130 -9.90 2.82 -0.10
N SER A 131 -9.07 1.88 0.33
CA SER A 131 -9.33 1.05 1.50
C SER A 131 -8.06 0.85 2.31
N GLY A 132 -8.19 0.50 3.59
CA GLY A 132 -7.06 0.43 4.51
C GLY A 132 -6.66 1.82 5.04
N PRO A 133 -5.42 2.01 5.47
CA PRO A 133 -4.99 3.22 6.18
C PRO A 133 -4.70 4.41 5.24
N LEU A 134 -5.66 4.76 4.40
CA LEU A 134 -5.68 6.01 3.63
C LEU A 134 -6.91 6.81 4.05
N THR A 135 -6.73 8.10 4.36
CA THR A 135 -7.83 8.98 4.77
C THR A 135 -8.72 9.40 3.60
N GLY A 136 -8.21 9.28 2.38
CA GLY A 136 -8.94 9.59 1.16
C GLY A 136 -8.03 9.70 -0.05
N ILE A 137 -8.66 9.90 -1.21
CA ILE A 137 -8.00 10.18 -2.49
C ILE A 137 -8.77 11.26 -3.23
N SER A 138 -8.06 12.23 -3.79
CA SER A 138 -8.66 13.31 -4.57
C SER A 138 -9.11 12.83 -5.95
N ALA A 139 -9.96 13.61 -6.62
CA ALA A 139 -10.30 13.37 -8.03
C ALA A 139 -9.08 13.39 -8.97
N GLY A 140 -8.00 14.05 -8.57
CA GLY A 140 -6.74 14.04 -9.29
C GLY A 140 -5.83 12.86 -9.00
N GLY A 141 -6.28 11.87 -8.21
CA GLY A 141 -5.49 10.68 -7.88
C GLY A 141 -4.47 10.88 -6.75
N LEU A 142 -4.52 12.00 -6.00
CA LEU A 142 -3.63 12.22 -4.86
C LEU A 142 -4.25 11.60 -3.59
N ALA A 143 -3.64 10.53 -3.08
CA ALA A 143 -4.04 9.88 -1.84
C ALA A 143 -3.27 10.44 -0.64
N THR A 144 -3.90 10.42 0.54
CA THR A 144 -3.30 10.84 1.82
C THR A 144 -3.26 9.64 2.77
N ALA A 145 -2.09 9.32 3.29
CA ALA A 145 -1.91 8.26 4.26
C ALA A 145 -2.41 8.67 5.65
N ALA A 146 -3.07 7.75 6.32
CA ALA A 146 -3.45 7.89 7.73
C ALA A 146 -2.23 7.64 8.64
N ALA A 147 -2.36 7.97 9.93
CA ALA A 147 -1.47 7.44 10.95
C ALA A 147 -1.65 5.91 11.05
N VAL A 148 -0.54 5.22 11.20
CA VAL A 148 -0.50 3.77 11.42
C VAL A 148 0.45 3.46 12.56
N TYR A 149 0.23 2.35 13.24
CA TYR A 149 1.01 1.92 14.40
C TYR A 149 1.86 0.69 14.09
N GLN A 150 1.74 0.22 12.88
CA GLN A 150 2.56 -0.81 12.22
C GLN A 150 2.49 -0.57 10.72
N ASN A 151 3.52 -0.97 9.98
CA ASN A 151 3.45 -0.92 8.52
C ASN A 151 2.21 -1.68 8.04
N SER A 152 1.36 -0.99 7.30
CA SER A 152 0.03 -1.49 6.95
C SER A 152 -0.25 -1.32 5.47
N VAL A 153 -0.94 -2.30 4.87
CA VAL A 153 -1.27 -2.28 3.45
C VAL A 153 -2.61 -1.58 3.24
N ALA A 154 -2.61 -0.61 2.34
CA ALA A 154 -3.80 0.01 1.77
C ALA A 154 -3.97 -0.43 0.32
N THR A 155 -5.16 -0.24 -0.23
CA THR A 155 -5.44 -0.48 -1.64
C THR A 155 -6.12 0.73 -2.24
N VAL A 156 -5.60 1.19 -3.37
CA VAL A 156 -6.25 2.18 -4.22
C VAL A 156 -6.94 1.47 -5.37
N GLN A 157 -8.16 1.84 -5.66
CA GLN A 157 -8.92 1.39 -6.82
C GLN A 157 -9.31 2.57 -7.69
N GLY A 158 -9.15 2.42 -8.98
CA GLY A 158 -9.64 3.32 -10.00
C GLY A 158 -10.66 2.62 -10.89
N VAL A 159 -11.73 3.32 -11.26
CA VAL A 159 -12.77 2.82 -12.19
C VAL A 159 -12.91 3.80 -13.34
N LEU A 160 -12.85 3.28 -14.56
CA LEU A 160 -13.04 4.04 -15.80
C LEU A 160 -14.13 3.34 -16.63
N GLY A 161 -15.34 3.90 -16.64
CA GLY A 161 -16.49 3.24 -17.30
C GLY A 161 -16.79 1.87 -16.69
N SER A 162 -16.61 0.82 -17.49
CA SER A 162 -16.82 -0.57 -17.06
C SER A 162 -15.57 -1.31 -16.60
N VAL A 163 -14.36 -0.70 -16.72
CA VAL A 163 -13.10 -1.34 -16.34
C VAL A 163 -12.57 -0.74 -15.04
N PHE A 164 -11.83 -1.54 -14.29
CA PHE A 164 -11.21 -1.09 -13.06
C PHE A 164 -9.78 -1.63 -12.93
N GLY A 165 -9.01 -0.97 -12.09
CA GLY A 165 -7.69 -1.41 -11.68
C GLY A 165 -7.50 -1.19 -10.19
N THR A 166 -6.64 -1.97 -9.58
CA THR A 166 -6.27 -1.82 -8.17
C THR A 166 -4.75 -1.77 -8.03
N ARG A 167 -4.29 -1.03 -7.02
CA ARG A 167 -2.88 -0.97 -6.66
C ARG A 167 -2.74 -1.00 -5.15
N PRO A 168 -2.02 -1.98 -4.59
CA PRO A 168 -1.64 -1.96 -3.19
C PRO A 168 -0.54 -0.93 -2.96
N VAL A 169 -0.53 -0.33 -1.77
CA VAL A 169 0.51 0.56 -1.26
C VAL A 169 0.72 0.28 0.21
N THR A 170 1.98 0.23 0.66
CA THR A 170 2.30 0.08 2.07
C THR A 170 2.41 1.46 2.71
N VAL A 171 1.61 1.71 3.74
CA VAL A 171 1.78 2.87 4.62
C VAL A 171 2.78 2.50 5.70
N LEU A 172 3.88 3.25 5.76
CA LEU A 172 4.98 3.03 6.70
C LEU A 172 4.72 3.77 8.01
N ASN A 173 4.85 3.06 9.12
CA ASN A 173 4.96 3.65 10.45
C ASN A 173 6.35 4.28 10.58
N VAL A 174 6.44 5.59 10.50
CA VAL A 174 7.70 6.35 10.60
C VAL A 174 7.79 7.18 11.89
N ASN A 175 6.67 7.36 12.58
CA ASN A 175 6.60 7.93 13.91
C ASN A 175 6.35 6.80 14.91
N ALA A 176 7.40 6.16 15.36
CA ALA A 176 7.35 4.93 16.14
C ALA A 176 6.78 5.07 17.58
N ASP A 177 6.30 6.26 17.96
CA ASP A 177 5.74 6.54 19.29
C ASP A 177 4.59 7.56 19.15
N ASN A 178 3.49 7.14 18.48
CA ASN A 178 2.27 7.93 18.31
C ASN A 178 0.97 7.16 18.58
N PHE A 179 1.05 6.05 19.34
CA PHE A 179 -0.05 5.11 19.58
C PHE A 179 -1.28 5.76 20.22
N GLY A 180 -2.18 6.27 19.40
CA GLY A 180 -3.44 6.88 19.84
C GLY A 180 -3.27 7.97 20.89
N ALA A 181 -3.77 7.73 22.11
CA ALA A 181 -3.68 8.65 23.21
C ALA A 181 -2.34 8.57 23.98
N TYR A 182 -1.48 7.63 23.63
CA TYR A 182 -0.22 7.34 24.33
C TYR A 182 1.02 7.77 23.54
N GLY A 183 0.85 8.63 22.55
CA GLY A 183 1.99 9.18 21.79
C GLY A 183 3.02 9.86 22.68
N SER A 184 4.30 9.64 22.39
CA SER A 184 5.46 10.15 23.15
C SER A 184 5.54 9.59 24.57
N ASP A 185 5.10 8.34 24.76
CA ASP A 185 5.14 7.65 26.06
C ASP A 185 6.40 6.81 26.27
N GLY A 186 7.22 6.68 25.23
CA GLY A 186 8.47 5.92 25.22
C GLY A 186 8.27 4.42 25.00
N LEU A 187 7.09 3.98 24.54
CA LEU A 187 6.83 2.65 24.05
C LEU A 187 6.73 2.69 22.51
N ASP A 188 7.32 1.72 21.84
CA ASP A 188 7.21 1.63 20.38
C ASP A 188 5.79 1.22 19.99
N ASP A 189 5.20 1.88 19.00
CA ASP A 189 3.85 1.60 18.49
C ASP A 189 3.69 0.14 18.06
N ASP A 190 4.71 -0.41 17.38
CA ASP A 190 4.72 -1.82 16.94
C ASP A 190 4.57 -2.78 18.12
N TRP A 191 5.21 -2.46 19.26
CA TRP A 191 5.09 -3.25 20.47
C TRP A 191 3.69 -3.11 21.09
N GLN A 192 3.18 -1.87 21.18
CA GLN A 192 1.82 -1.65 21.70
C GLN A 192 0.77 -2.32 20.81
N ALA A 193 0.88 -2.19 19.50
CA ALA A 193 -0.03 -2.82 18.54
C ALA A 193 0.06 -4.36 18.57
N LEU A 194 1.27 -4.92 18.78
CA LEU A 194 1.48 -6.36 18.87
C LEU A 194 0.71 -6.99 20.03
N TYR A 195 0.76 -6.36 21.21
CA TYR A 195 0.17 -6.95 22.43
C TYR A 195 -1.26 -6.47 22.69
N PHE A 196 -1.63 -5.29 22.24
CA PHE A 196 -2.91 -4.65 22.61
C PHE A 196 -3.81 -4.35 21.41
N GLY A 197 -3.35 -4.64 20.17
CA GLY A 197 -4.11 -4.34 18.95
C GLY A 197 -4.11 -2.85 18.64
N GLN A 198 -5.10 -2.39 17.89
CA GLN A 198 -5.21 -0.99 17.50
C GLN A 198 -5.82 -0.14 18.61
N PRO A 199 -5.43 1.16 18.75
CA PRO A 199 -6.07 2.05 19.72
C PRO A 199 -7.54 2.35 19.33
N PRO A 200 -8.38 2.73 20.33
CA PRO A 200 -8.03 2.97 21.73
C PRO A 200 -7.98 1.68 22.55
N ASN A 201 -6.94 1.49 23.35
CA ASN A 201 -6.86 0.38 24.30
C ASN A 201 -6.19 0.85 25.60
N ALA A 202 -6.93 0.85 26.72
CA ALA A 202 -6.41 1.31 28.00
C ALA A 202 -5.28 0.42 28.56
N ASN A 203 -5.25 -0.85 28.19
CA ASN A 203 -4.20 -1.78 28.60
C ASN A 203 -2.85 -1.48 27.93
N ALA A 204 -2.82 -0.69 26.85
CA ALA A 204 -1.59 -0.26 26.19
C ALA A 204 -0.87 0.90 26.92
N ALA A 205 -1.48 1.48 27.97
CA ALA A 205 -0.86 2.57 28.70
C ALA A 205 0.47 2.14 29.33
N PRO A 206 1.51 3.02 29.35
CA PRO A 206 2.84 2.66 29.87
C PRO A 206 2.84 2.25 31.34
N THR A 207 1.85 2.73 32.10
CA THR A 207 1.70 2.44 33.54
C THR A 207 0.73 1.29 33.83
N ALA A 208 0.07 0.73 32.81
CA ALA A 208 -0.81 -0.41 32.99
C ALA A 208 -0.01 -1.69 33.29
N ASP A 209 -0.63 -2.60 34.04
CA ASP A 209 -0.17 -3.95 34.37
C ASP A 209 -1.30 -4.90 33.97
N PRO A 210 -1.37 -5.30 32.68
CA PRO A 210 -2.53 -6.03 32.16
C PRO A 210 -2.63 -7.47 32.66
N ASP A 211 -1.51 -8.10 32.96
CA ASP A 211 -1.46 -9.51 33.43
C ASP A 211 -1.40 -9.65 34.93
N GLY A 212 -1.14 -8.53 35.67
CA GLY A 212 -1.18 -8.49 37.12
C GLY A 212 0.05 -9.09 37.80
N ASP A 213 1.19 -9.20 37.12
CA ASP A 213 2.44 -9.73 37.68
C ASP A 213 3.19 -8.73 38.57
N GLY A 214 2.72 -7.48 38.64
CA GLY A 214 3.30 -6.37 39.40
C GLY A 214 4.33 -5.57 38.60
N ARG A 215 4.42 -5.80 37.27
CA ARG A 215 5.23 -5.02 36.34
C ARG A 215 4.33 -4.29 35.36
N ASN A 216 4.66 -3.04 35.08
CA ASN A 216 3.90 -2.28 34.10
C ASN A 216 4.49 -2.44 32.68
N ASN A 217 3.71 -2.08 31.68
CA ASN A 217 4.09 -2.15 30.27
C ASN A 217 5.45 -1.52 29.99
N ARG A 218 5.77 -0.36 30.60
CA ARG A 218 7.05 0.30 30.40
C ARG A 218 8.23 -0.54 30.87
N PHE A 219 8.08 -1.20 32.02
CA PHE A 219 9.10 -2.08 32.53
C PHE A 219 9.26 -3.30 31.62
N GLU A 220 8.18 -3.91 31.17
CA GLU A 220 8.20 -5.09 30.31
C GLU A 220 8.73 -4.80 28.93
N PHE A 221 8.37 -3.66 28.32
CA PHE A 221 8.95 -3.18 27.09
C PHE A 221 10.48 -3.02 27.19
N LEU A 222 10.97 -2.42 28.29
CA LEU A 222 12.40 -2.24 28.51
C LEU A 222 13.11 -3.56 28.79
N SER A 223 12.48 -4.45 29.53
CA SER A 223 13.10 -5.72 29.94
C SER A 223 12.86 -6.87 28.95
N GLY A 224 11.94 -6.70 27.99
CA GLY A 224 11.63 -7.68 26.94
C GLY A 224 10.75 -8.83 27.40
N PHE A 225 9.88 -8.58 28.38
CA PHE A 225 8.88 -9.52 28.85
C PHE A 225 7.56 -9.28 28.13
N VAL A 226 6.63 -10.24 28.27
CA VAL A 226 5.34 -10.22 27.59
C VAL A 226 4.30 -9.59 28.52
N PRO A 227 3.70 -8.44 28.18
CA PRO A 227 2.82 -7.67 29.08
C PRO A 227 1.43 -8.28 29.29
N THR A 228 1.17 -9.42 28.70
CA THR A 228 -0.13 -10.12 28.76
C THR A 228 0.01 -11.56 29.28
N ASP A 229 1.20 -11.93 29.77
CA ASP A 229 1.48 -13.27 30.28
C ASP A 229 2.14 -13.19 31.67
N PRO A 230 1.40 -13.43 32.76
CA PRO A 230 1.93 -13.34 34.13
C PRO A 230 3.04 -14.38 34.41
N ALA A 231 3.19 -15.40 33.55
CA ALA A 231 4.32 -16.33 33.63
C ALA A 231 5.62 -15.78 33.02
N SER A 232 5.52 -14.71 32.26
CA SER A 232 6.65 -14.00 31.66
C SER A 232 7.28 -12.99 32.62
N ALA A 233 7.45 -13.34 33.89
CA ALA A 233 7.85 -12.43 34.94
C ALA A 233 9.37 -12.24 35.01
N PHE A 234 9.80 -11.00 35.21
CA PHE A 234 11.21 -10.64 35.41
C PHE A 234 11.70 -11.11 36.78
N GLN A 235 12.87 -11.76 36.83
CA GLN A 235 13.51 -12.19 38.06
C GLN A 235 14.99 -11.79 38.09
N PHE A 236 15.35 -11.05 39.13
CA PHE A 236 16.74 -10.78 39.51
C PHE A 236 16.95 -11.28 40.92
N THR A 237 17.78 -12.30 41.08
CA THR A 237 17.88 -13.04 42.35
C THR A 237 19.33 -13.23 42.77
N ILE A 238 19.56 -13.27 44.10
CA ILE A 238 20.81 -13.78 44.68
C ILE A 238 20.68 -15.29 44.75
N THR A 239 21.49 -16.04 44.01
CA THR A 239 21.44 -17.50 43.98
C THR A 239 22.27 -18.15 45.07
N GLY A 240 23.29 -17.44 45.60
CA GLY A 240 24.14 -17.93 46.65
C GLY A 240 25.39 -17.12 46.82
N PHE A 241 26.32 -17.70 47.60
CA PHE A 241 27.65 -17.15 47.77
C PHE A 241 28.65 -18.25 47.43
N THR A 242 29.58 -17.94 46.49
CA THR A 242 30.68 -18.88 46.13
C THR A 242 31.83 -18.81 47.11
N SER A 243 31.91 -17.73 47.88
CA SER A 243 32.74 -17.55 49.05
C SER A 243 32.12 -16.52 49.99
N PRO A 244 32.57 -16.31 51.23
CA PRO A 244 32.00 -15.32 52.16
C PRO A 244 31.93 -13.89 51.63
N SER A 245 32.72 -13.57 50.60
CA SER A 245 32.78 -12.22 49.99
C SER A 245 32.33 -12.18 48.53
N VAL A 246 31.83 -13.27 47.96
CA VAL A 246 31.43 -13.36 46.55
C VAL A 246 29.98 -13.79 46.46
N ALA A 247 29.09 -12.83 46.16
CA ALA A 247 27.70 -13.13 45.87
C ALA A 247 27.52 -13.51 44.41
N GLU A 248 26.70 -14.52 44.17
CA GLU A 248 26.23 -14.89 42.82
C GLU A 248 24.82 -14.37 42.60
N LEU A 249 24.66 -13.62 41.52
CA LEU A 249 23.43 -12.98 41.08
C LEU A 249 22.96 -13.59 39.77
N ARG A 250 21.68 -13.78 39.60
CA ARG A 250 21.08 -14.34 38.40
C ARG A 250 19.97 -13.45 37.84
N LEU A 251 20.05 -13.20 36.56
CA LEU A 251 18.97 -12.69 35.73
C LEU A 251 18.31 -13.85 34.98
N ASN A 252 17.02 -13.99 35.07
CA ASN A 252 16.32 -15.07 34.36
C ASN A 252 16.31 -14.91 32.85
N LYS A 253 16.38 -13.65 32.34
CA LYS A 253 16.39 -13.32 30.92
C LYS A 253 17.12 -12.02 30.67
N VAL A 254 17.91 -11.98 29.59
CA VAL A 254 18.47 -10.77 28.99
C VAL A 254 18.28 -10.80 27.48
N ILE A 255 17.96 -9.66 26.86
CA ILE A 255 17.65 -9.57 25.45
C ILE A 255 18.58 -8.62 24.72
N PRO A 256 18.80 -8.79 23.42
CA PRO A 256 19.61 -7.86 22.62
C PRO A 256 18.96 -6.46 22.54
N GLY A 257 19.78 -5.47 22.20
CA GLY A 257 19.34 -4.07 22.07
C GLY A 257 19.02 -3.40 23.40
N ARG A 258 19.51 -3.95 24.52
CA ARG A 258 19.42 -3.37 25.88
C ARG A 258 20.79 -3.30 26.49
N THR A 259 20.99 -2.29 27.35
CA THR A 259 22.15 -2.19 28.23
C THR A 259 21.72 -2.48 29.65
N TYR A 260 22.41 -3.41 30.29
CA TYR A 260 22.15 -3.85 31.65
C TYR A 260 23.29 -3.39 32.55
N THR A 261 22.95 -2.78 33.67
CA THR A 261 23.91 -2.35 34.71
C THR A 261 23.49 -2.92 36.03
N VAL A 262 24.29 -3.84 36.58
CA VAL A 262 24.07 -4.32 37.95
C VAL A 262 24.61 -3.30 38.92
N MET A 263 23.78 -2.91 39.88
CA MET A 263 24.06 -1.89 40.88
C MET A 263 23.98 -2.50 42.27
N ALA A 264 24.76 -1.98 43.16
CA ALA A 264 24.75 -2.39 44.58
C ALA A 264 24.84 -1.19 45.53
N ASN A 265 24.22 -1.35 46.70
CA ASN A 265 24.25 -0.40 47.79
C ASN A 265 24.28 -1.13 49.15
N THR A 266 24.88 -0.53 50.19
CA THR A 266 24.95 -1.09 51.53
C THR A 266 23.89 -0.47 52.48
N ASP A 267 23.34 0.70 52.17
CA ASP A 267 22.49 1.46 53.07
C ASP A 267 21.20 2.02 52.43
N LEU A 268 21.01 1.92 51.12
CA LEU A 268 19.89 2.50 50.35
C LEU A 268 19.78 4.02 50.40
N VAL A 269 20.79 4.71 50.93
CA VAL A 269 20.84 6.18 51.11
C VAL A 269 21.94 6.77 50.25
N THR A 270 23.13 6.20 50.30
CA THR A 270 24.25 6.62 49.46
C THR A 270 24.01 6.29 48.00
N PRO A 271 24.58 7.05 47.05
CA PRO A 271 24.50 6.65 45.64
C PRO A 271 25.02 5.23 45.41
N PRO A 272 24.30 4.43 44.61
CA PRO A 272 24.70 3.06 44.34
C PRO A 272 25.98 3.00 43.51
N MET A 273 26.70 1.90 43.63
CA MET A 273 27.92 1.61 42.83
C MET A 273 27.62 0.48 41.84
N THR A 274 28.26 0.56 40.68
CA THR A 274 28.14 -0.49 39.68
C THR A 274 28.90 -1.76 40.13
N VAL A 275 28.29 -2.92 39.92
CA VAL A 275 28.93 -4.23 40.07
C VAL A 275 29.36 -4.72 38.69
N GLY A 276 30.64 -4.58 38.41
CA GLY A 276 31.18 -4.83 37.08
C GLY A 276 30.86 -3.73 36.05
N ALA A 277 31.15 -3.97 34.80
CA ALA A 277 30.84 -3.04 33.72
C ALA A 277 29.41 -3.25 33.20
N PRO A 278 28.71 -2.20 32.70
CA PRO A 278 27.51 -2.39 31.91
C PRO A 278 27.77 -3.33 30.73
N PHE A 279 26.73 -4.11 30.37
CA PHE A 279 26.88 -5.09 29.31
C PHE A 279 25.65 -5.10 28.39
N THR A 280 25.85 -5.58 27.17
CA THR A 280 24.83 -5.87 26.17
C THR A 280 24.98 -7.32 25.71
N VAL A 281 23.96 -7.88 25.09
CA VAL A 281 24.02 -9.23 24.51
C VAL A 281 23.68 -9.17 23.01
N GLY A 282 24.27 -10.08 22.24
CA GLY A 282 23.99 -10.19 20.80
C GLY A 282 22.79 -11.08 20.47
N SER A 283 22.36 -11.92 21.43
CA SER A 283 21.18 -12.79 21.36
C SER A 283 20.53 -12.90 22.73
N GLU A 284 19.30 -13.36 22.77
CA GLU A 284 18.62 -13.65 24.04
C GLU A 284 19.39 -14.71 24.83
N GLU A 285 19.60 -14.45 26.12
CA GLU A 285 20.24 -15.37 27.06
C GLU A 285 19.30 -15.63 28.24
N ALA A 286 19.11 -16.89 28.59
CA ALA A 286 18.43 -17.30 29.79
C ALA A 286 19.43 -17.54 30.93
N ASN A 287 19.04 -17.18 32.16
CA ASN A 287 19.81 -17.47 33.38
C ASN A 287 21.24 -16.90 33.37
N ARG A 288 21.38 -15.63 33.01
CA ARG A 288 22.66 -14.92 33.05
C ARG A 288 23.16 -14.80 34.49
N LEU A 289 24.37 -15.27 34.74
CA LEU A 289 25.05 -15.21 36.07
C LEU A 289 26.01 -14.03 36.12
N PHE A 290 26.09 -13.41 37.30
CA PHE A 290 27.05 -12.37 37.67
C PHE A 290 27.64 -12.68 39.02
N GLN A 291 28.87 -12.23 39.24
CA GLN A 291 29.54 -12.35 40.56
C GLN A 291 29.91 -10.96 41.06
N ASP A 292 29.52 -10.65 42.28
CA ASP A 292 30.01 -9.51 43.00
C ASP A 292 31.16 -10.00 43.94
N GLY A 293 32.39 -9.81 43.52
CA GLY A 293 33.56 -10.17 44.31
C GLY A 293 33.81 -9.31 45.54
N ALA A 294 33.00 -8.28 45.75
CA ALA A 294 33.08 -7.39 46.90
C ALA A 294 31.78 -7.41 47.73
N ALA A 295 31.15 -8.57 47.86
CA ALA A 295 29.95 -8.80 48.66
C ALA A 295 30.27 -8.88 50.16
N THR A 296 30.97 -7.87 50.68
CA THR A 296 31.43 -7.80 52.08
C THR A 296 30.49 -6.90 52.92
N GLY A 297 30.45 -7.12 54.21
CA GLY A 297 29.64 -6.34 55.14
C GLY A 297 28.39 -7.06 55.65
N ALA A 298 27.67 -6.46 56.56
CA ALA A 298 26.49 -7.03 57.21
C ALA A 298 25.28 -7.17 56.28
N ARG A 299 25.19 -6.36 55.25
CA ARG A 299 24.11 -6.37 54.27
C ARG A 299 24.56 -5.66 52.98
N LYS A 300 24.02 -6.07 51.84
CA LYS A 300 24.20 -5.45 50.53
C LYS A 300 22.90 -5.64 49.74
N PHE A 301 22.44 -4.59 49.10
CA PHE A 301 21.24 -4.57 48.28
C PHE A 301 21.69 -4.53 46.83
N TYR A 302 21.01 -5.28 45.96
CA TYR A 302 21.30 -5.29 44.53
C TYR A 302 20.06 -4.89 43.77
N TYR A 303 20.24 -4.17 42.68
CA TYR A 303 19.24 -3.84 41.69
C TYR A 303 19.84 -3.76 40.30
N LEU A 304 18.99 -3.76 39.32
CA LEU A 304 19.37 -3.75 37.93
C LEU A 304 18.79 -2.50 37.26
N GLU A 305 19.64 -1.79 36.54
CA GLU A 305 19.21 -0.77 35.61
C GLU A 305 19.18 -1.35 34.19
N ILE A 306 18.10 -1.11 33.46
CA ILE A 306 17.91 -1.53 32.06
C ILE A 306 17.62 -0.29 31.25
N SER A 307 18.36 -0.06 30.19
CA SER A 307 18.13 1.01 29.24
C SER A 307 18.04 0.49 27.81
N LYS A 308 17.15 1.08 27.01
CA LYS A 308 17.09 0.93 25.57
C LYS A 308 17.77 2.15 24.98
N PRO A 309 18.76 2.00 24.06
CA PRO A 309 19.42 3.11 23.38
C PRO A 309 18.47 3.89 22.46
#